data_48d50d0074cb560cb6201a91d20456d1
#
_entry.id   48d50d0074cb560cb6201a91d20456d1
#
_cell.length_a   1.000
_cell.length_b   1.000
_cell.length_c   1.000
_cell.angle_alpha   90.00
_cell.angle_beta   90.00
_cell.angle_gamma   90.00
#
_symmetry.space_group_name_H-M   'P 1'
#
loop_
_entity.id
_entity.type
_entity.pdbx_description
1 polymer ?
#
loop_
_entity_poly.entity_id
_entity_poly.type
_entity_poly.pdbx_seq_one_letter_code
_entity_poly.pdbx_strand_id
1 'polypeptide(L)'
;MIILQAENITAGYTTEVNILYDVGIRLTSGKIVSVIGPNGAGKSTLLKTIFGILKPTNGKISLKDEDITGLKPDKVANKGISYVPQVDNVFPSLTVQENLEMGAFIRDDDYSQRLNEIYELFPILGDRRKQKAGQLSGGQRQMVAMGRALMVDPQVLLLDEPSAGLSPKLVEMIFEKIMDINKTGVSMIIVEQNAREALKMADHGYVLAMGRNVLDDTGKALLANEEIGRLYLGG
;
A
#
# COMPACT_ATOMS: atom_id res chain seq x y z
N MET A 1 4.86 15.67 11.03
CA MET A 1 6.00 14.83 11.45
C MET A 1 6.16 13.71 10.43
N ILE A 2 7.39 13.42 9.96
CA ILE A 2 7.66 12.28 9.09
C ILE A 2 7.46 11.01 9.91
N ILE A 3 6.62 10.08 9.41
CA ILE A 3 6.37 8.81 10.07
C ILE A 3 7.20 7.68 9.45
N LEU A 4 7.42 7.70 8.13
CA LEU A 4 8.26 6.73 7.43
C LEU A 4 9.14 7.44 6.42
N GLN A 5 10.40 7.05 6.37
CA GLN A 5 11.38 7.57 5.41
C GLN A 5 12.21 6.43 4.85
N ALA A 6 12.38 6.43 3.54
CA ALA A 6 13.34 5.60 2.83
C ALA A 6 14.34 6.53 2.14
N GLU A 7 15.63 6.28 2.30
CA GLU A 7 16.73 7.13 1.81
C GLU A 7 17.74 6.28 1.04
N ASN A 8 18.03 6.71 -0.17
CA ASN A 8 19.08 6.16 -1.04
C ASN A 8 18.95 4.64 -1.23
N ILE A 9 17.71 4.14 -1.37
CA ILE A 9 17.41 2.72 -1.45
C ILE A 9 17.90 2.14 -2.77
N THR A 10 18.79 1.17 -2.65
CA THR A 10 19.20 0.29 -3.74
C THR A 10 18.79 -1.13 -3.38
N ALA A 11 17.99 -1.78 -4.24
CA ALA A 11 17.41 -3.09 -3.95
C ALA A 11 17.06 -3.85 -5.24
N GLY A 12 17.01 -5.18 -5.13
CA GLY A 12 16.59 -6.09 -6.20
C GLY A 12 16.11 -7.41 -5.66
N TYR A 13 15.70 -8.31 -6.56
CA TYR A 13 15.26 -9.65 -6.20
C TYR A 13 16.43 -10.61 -5.96
N THR A 14 17.61 -10.27 -6.48
CA THR A 14 18.87 -10.98 -6.26
C THR A 14 19.94 -10.00 -5.81
N THR A 15 21.02 -10.48 -5.25
CA THR A 15 22.17 -9.64 -4.86
C THR A 15 22.96 -9.09 -6.07
N GLU A 16 22.78 -9.68 -7.26
CA GLU A 16 23.51 -9.33 -8.47
C GLU A 16 22.79 -8.27 -9.33
N VAL A 17 21.44 -8.22 -9.25
CA VAL A 17 20.64 -7.34 -10.12
C VAL A 17 19.78 -6.43 -9.28
N ASN A 18 20.10 -5.15 -9.28
CA ASN A 18 19.28 -4.12 -8.68
C ASN A 18 18.15 -3.70 -9.61
N ILE A 19 16.99 -3.43 -9.03
CA ILE A 19 15.80 -2.83 -9.67
C ILE A 19 15.67 -1.37 -9.24
N LEU A 20 16.01 -1.07 -7.99
CA LEU A 20 16.01 0.28 -7.44
C LEU A 20 17.44 0.79 -7.32
N TYR A 21 17.62 2.05 -7.66
CA TYR A 21 18.91 2.76 -7.63
C TYR A 21 18.71 4.13 -6.97
N ASP A 22 19.15 4.27 -5.72
CA ASP A 22 19.16 5.53 -4.99
C ASP A 22 17.76 6.16 -4.84
N VAL A 23 16.75 5.33 -4.55
CA VAL A 23 15.35 5.78 -4.42
C VAL A 23 15.11 6.32 -3.02
N GLY A 24 14.46 7.51 -2.95
CA GLY A 24 14.05 8.13 -1.71
C GLY A 24 12.56 8.47 -1.68
N ILE A 25 11.89 8.21 -0.55
CA ILE A 25 10.52 8.67 -0.30
C ILE A 25 10.35 9.07 1.16
N ARG A 26 9.42 10.00 1.41
CA ARG A 26 9.04 10.45 2.76
C ARG A 26 7.53 10.43 2.90
N LEU A 27 7.05 9.87 4.00
CA LEU A 27 5.64 9.85 4.36
C LEU A 27 5.44 10.62 5.65
N THR A 28 4.57 11.63 5.61
CA THR A 28 4.13 12.37 6.80
C THR A 28 2.95 11.67 7.46
N SER A 29 2.87 11.73 8.79
CA SER A 29 1.78 11.14 9.56
C SER A 29 0.41 11.62 9.09
N GLY A 30 -0.53 10.67 8.89
CA GLY A 30 -1.90 10.92 8.43
C GLY A 30 -2.02 11.33 6.95
N LYS A 31 -0.93 11.25 6.17
CA LYS A 31 -0.89 11.65 4.77
C LYS A 31 -0.87 10.46 3.82
N ILE A 32 -1.26 10.72 2.57
CA ILE A 32 -1.17 9.78 1.46
C ILE A 32 -0.04 10.19 0.54
N VAL A 33 0.88 9.27 0.31
CA VAL A 33 1.93 9.36 -0.71
C VAL A 33 1.60 8.40 -1.85
N SER A 34 1.64 8.89 -3.09
CA SER A 34 1.49 8.05 -4.27
C SER A 34 2.81 7.90 -5.00
N VAL A 35 3.15 6.66 -5.40
CA VAL A 35 4.28 6.36 -6.27
C VAL A 35 3.75 5.89 -7.61
N ILE A 36 3.96 6.68 -8.64
CA ILE A 36 3.50 6.41 -10.00
C ILE A 36 4.67 6.13 -10.93
N GLY A 37 4.40 5.57 -12.09
CA GLY A 37 5.41 5.26 -13.10
C GLY A 37 5.02 4.08 -13.96
N PRO A 38 5.76 3.80 -15.05
CA PRO A 38 5.45 2.71 -15.96
C PRO A 38 5.62 1.33 -15.28
N ASN A 39 5.09 0.30 -15.97
CA ASN A 39 5.33 -1.08 -15.55
C ASN A 39 6.84 -1.37 -15.58
N GLY A 40 7.32 -2.09 -14.56
CA GLY A 40 8.74 -2.37 -14.41
C GLY A 40 9.58 -1.22 -13.84
N ALA A 41 8.99 -0.07 -13.48
CA ALA A 41 9.73 1.05 -12.89
C ALA A 41 10.32 0.78 -11.50
N GLY A 42 9.93 -0.31 -10.83
CA GLY A 42 10.41 -0.68 -9.50
C GLY A 42 9.43 -0.34 -8.37
N LYS A 43 8.20 0.10 -8.67
CA LYS A 43 7.19 0.52 -7.68
C LYS A 43 6.91 -0.54 -6.62
N SER A 44 6.50 -1.75 -7.01
CA SER A 44 6.24 -2.87 -6.10
C SER A 44 7.52 -3.34 -5.38
N THR A 45 8.68 -3.23 -6.04
CA THR A 45 9.99 -3.52 -5.44
C THR A 45 10.25 -2.58 -4.25
N LEU A 46 9.92 -1.30 -4.38
CA LEU A 46 10.05 -0.31 -3.30
C LEU A 46 9.17 -0.69 -2.10
N LEU A 47 7.87 -1.00 -2.31
CA LEU A 47 6.98 -1.42 -1.22
C LEU A 47 7.46 -2.70 -0.54
N LYS A 48 7.89 -3.70 -1.33
CA LYS A 48 8.43 -4.95 -0.82
C LYS A 48 9.71 -4.74 0.00
N THR A 49 10.55 -3.77 -0.41
CA THR A 49 11.76 -3.42 0.33
C THR A 49 11.42 -2.72 1.65
N ILE A 50 10.46 -1.79 1.64
CA ILE A 50 10.00 -1.12 2.88
C ILE A 50 9.38 -2.12 3.84
N PHE A 51 8.58 -3.08 3.35
CA PHE A 51 7.95 -4.10 4.18
C PHE A 51 8.90 -5.23 4.62
N GLY A 52 10.15 -5.25 4.13
CA GLY A 52 11.15 -6.26 4.53
C GLY A 52 11.06 -7.60 3.79
N ILE A 53 10.26 -7.70 2.72
CA ILE A 53 10.25 -8.87 1.81
C ILE A 53 11.55 -8.92 1.01
N LEU A 54 12.06 -7.77 0.58
CA LEU A 54 13.34 -7.61 -0.07
C LEU A 54 14.29 -6.85 0.84
N LYS A 55 15.53 -7.31 0.93
CA LYS A 55 16.56 -6.62 1.71
C LYS A 55 17.27 -5.61 0.81
N PRO A 56 17.36 -4.32 1.18
CA PRO A 56 18.14 -3.36 0.41
C PRO A 56 19.63 -3.69 0.49
N THR A 57 20.34 -3.45 -0.61
CA THR A 57 21.81 -3.55 -0.68
C THR A 57 22.48 -2.26 -0.23
N ASN A 58 21.78 -1.14 -0.31
CA ASN A 58 22.20 0.16 0.19
C ASN A 58 20.99 1.01 0.61
N GLY A 59 21.22 2.02 1.42
CA GLY A 59 20.22 2.96 1.90
C GLY A 59 19.69 2.62 3.29
N LYS A 60 18.77 3.44 3.76
CA LYS A 60 18.18 3.35 5.09
C LYS A 60 16.66 3.51 5.02
N ILE A 61 15.95 2.73 5.84
CA ILE A 61 14.50 2.85 6.04
C ILE A 61 14.26 3.08 7.52
N SER A 62 13.53 4.14 7.86
CA SER A 62 13.18 4.46 9.24
C SER A 62 11.68 4.64 9.41
N LEU A 63 11.15 4.18 10.56
CA LEU A 63 9.80 4.41 11.04
C LEU A 63 9.88 5.19 12.35
N LYS A 64 9.33 6.42 12.40
CA LYS A 64 9.45 7.29 13.59
C LYS A 64 10.89 7.40 14.12
N ASP A 65 11.83 7.66 13.21
CA ASP A 65 13.26 7.75 13.46
C ASP A 65 13.96 6.43 13.89
N GLU A 66 13.20 5.35 14.11
CA GLU A 66 13.76 4.02 14.37
C GLU A 66 14.18 3.35 13.05
N ASP A 67 15.40 2.82 13.00
CA ASP A 67 15.92 2.08 11.84
C ASP A 67 15.23 0.71 11.73
N ILE A 68 14.57 0.48 10.60
CA ILE A 68 13.90 -0.79 10.26
C ILE A 68 14.53 -1.46 9.03
N THR A 69 15.68 -0.98 8.58
CA THR A 69 16.35 -1.45 7.37
C THR A 69 16.63 -2.95 7.41
N GLY A 70 16.10 -3.68 6.44
CA GLY A 70 16.33 -5.13 6.31
C GLY A 70 15.72 -5.99 7.41
N LEU A 71 14.83 -5.46 8.24
CA LEU A 71 14.02 -6.26 9.16
C LEU A 71 13.12 -7.22 8.35
N LYS A 72 12.80 -8.37 8.93
CA LYS A 72 11.85 -9.33 8.34
C LYS A 72 10.41 -8.79 8.42
N PRO A 73 9.50 -9.23 7.51
CA PRO A 73 8.12 -8.74 7.45
C PRO A 73 7.35 -8.84 8.77
N ASP A 74 7.54 -9.91 9.55
CA ASP A 74 6.91 -10.07 10.86
C ASP A 74 7.34 -8.97 11.84
N LYS A 75 8.61 -8.56 11.82
CA LYS A 75 9.12 -7.47 12.65
C LYS A 75 8.64 -6.10 12.19
N VAL A 76 8.54 -5.90 10.88
CA VAL A 76 8.00 -4.67 10.30
C VAL A 76 6.52 -4.53 10.62
N ALA A 77 5.73 -5.62 10.50
CA ALA A 77 4.32 -5.63 10.86
C ALA A 77 4.09 -5.31 12.34
N ASN A 78 4.89 -5.89 13.25
CA ASN A 78 4.84 -5.60 14.69
C ASN A 78 5.16 -4.14 15.04
N LYS A 79 5.82 -3.39 14.14
CA LYS A 79 6.08 -1.95 14.30
C LYS A 79 4.94 -1.07 13.75
N GLY A 80 3.89 -1.68 13.22
CA GLY A 80 2.70 -0.98 12.74
C GLY A 80 2.72 -0.61 11.25
N ILE A 81 3.45 -1.36 10.42
CA ILE A 81 3.36 -1.26 8.96
C ILE A 81 2.64 -2.49 8.43
N SER A 82 1.60 -2.30 7.62
CA SER A 82 0.91 -3.38 6.89
C SER A 82 1.09 -3.25 5.39
N TYR A 83 1.01 -4.38 4.69
CA TYR A 83 1.18 -4.46 3.24
C TYR A 83 0.04 -5.24 2.59
N VAL A 84 -0.55 -4.65 1.57
CA VAL A 84 -1.57 -5.28 0.70
C VAL A 84 -0.93 -5.51 -0.66
N PRO A 85 -0.63 -6.76 -1.04
CA PRO A 85 -0.05 -7.07 -2.34
C PRO A 85 -1.09 -6.96 -3.47
N GLN A 86 -0.61 -6.77 -4.70
CA GLN A 86 -1.42 -6.71 -5.91
C GLN A 86 -2.14 -8.04 -6.19
N VAL A 87 -1.46 -9.17 -6.04
CA VAL A 87 -1.95 -10.53 -6.31
C VAL A 87 -1.90 -11.38 -5.06
N ASP A 88 -2.64 -12.49 -5.05
CA ASP A 88 -2.71 -13.44 -3.92
C ASP A 88 -3.05 -12.77 -2.59
N ASN A 89 -3.87 -11.72 -2.68
CA ASN A 89 -4.19 -10.83 -1.57
C ASN A 89 -5.28 -11.37 -0.63
N VAL A 90 -5.87 -12.54 -0.90
CA VAL A 90 -6.82 -13.24 -0.02
C VAL A 90 -6.57 -14.74 0.00
N PHE A 91 -7.03 -15.43 1.04
CA PHE A 91 -7.09 -16.89 1.10
C PHE A 91 -8.44 -17.36 0.54
N PRO A 92 -8.52 -17.86 -0.71
CA PRO A 92 -9.79 -18.10 -1.41
C PRO A 92 -10.63 -19.21 -0.79
N SER A 93 -10.01 -20.16 -0.09
CA SER A 93 -10.68 -21.27 0.59
C SER A 93 -11.29 -20.90 1.94
N LEU A 94 -10.80 -19.82 2.56
CA LEU A 94 -11.30 -19.29 3.82
C LEU A 94 -12.49 -18.36 3.61
N THR A 95 -13.33 -18.22 4.61
CA THR A 95 -14.40 -17.23 4.66
C THR A 95 -13.86 -15.80 4.75
N VAL A 96 -14.72 -14.80 4.56
CA VAL A 96 -14.36 -13.40 4.79
C VAL A 96 -13.87 -13.19 6.22
N GLN A 97 -14.61 -13.69 7.21
CA GLN A 97 -14.22 -13.57 8.62
C GLN A 97 -12.87 -14.22 8.90
N GLU A 98 -12.67 -15.47 8.48
CA GLU A 98 -11.39 -16.17 8.67
C GLU A 98 -10.23 -15.44 7.98
N ASN A 99 -10.44 -14.82 6.80
CA ASN A 99 -9.44 -13.98 6.17
C ASN A 99 -9.07 -12.76 7.03
N LEU A 100 -10.05 -12.09 7.63
CA LEU A 100 -9.81 -10.96 8.54
C LEU A 100 -9.06 -11.43 9.80
N GLU A 101 -9.49 -12.51 10.42
CA GLU A 101 -8.86 -13.11 11.62
C GLU A 101 -7.40 -13.51 11.37
N MET A 102 -7.08 -14.00 10.16
CA MET A 102 -5.68 -14.24 9.76
C MET A 102 -4.83 -12.96 9.80
N GLY A 103 -5.44 -11.78 9.61
CA GLY A 103 -4.76 -10.50 9.78
C GLY A 103 -4.39 -10.17 11.22
N ALA A 104 -5.11 -10.74 12.17
CA ALA A 104 -4.85 -10.58 13.62
C ALA A 104 -3.83 -11.58 14.18
N PHE A 105 -3.22 -12.46 13.35
CA PHE A 105 -2.36 -13.56 13.79
C PHE A 105 -1.20 -13.14 14.73
N ILE A 106 -0.72 -11.92 14.60
CA ILE A 106 0.37 -11.39 15.46
C ILE A 106 -0.13 -10.71 16.73
N ARG A 107 -1.46 -10.65 16.97
CA ARG A 107 -2.07 -10.01 18.14
C ARG A 107 -2.32 -11.06 19.22
N ASP A 108 -2.06 -10.68 20.47
CA ASP A 108 -2.33 -11.50 21.66
C ASP A 108 -3.53 -10.97 22.47
N ASP A 109 -4.16 -9.86 22.01
CA ASP A 109 -5.30 -9.21 22.66
C ASP A 109 -6.64 -9.60 22.02
N ASP A 110 -7.77 -9.22 22.67
CA ASP A 110 -9.08 -9.34 22.05
C ASP A 110 -9.28 -8.33 20.94
N TYR A 111 -9.35 -8.81 19.71
CA TYR A 111 -9.53 -8.00 18.50
C TYR A 111 -11.00 -7.88 18.06
N SER A 112 -11.97 -8.30 18.88
CA SER A 112 -13.39 -8.28 18.52
C SER A 112 -13.90 -6.87 18.18
N GLN A 113 -13.43 -5.85 18.92
CA GLN A 113 -13.74 -4.46 18.62
C GLN A 113 -13.18 -4.06 17.25
N ARG A 114 -11.91 -4.40 16.97
CA ARG A 114 -11.26 -4.08 15.69
C ARG A 114 -11.96 -4.75 14.51
N LEU A 115 -12.40 -5.98 14.67
CA LEU A 115 -13.17 -6.69 13.65
C LEU A 115 -14.50 -5.97 13.35
N ASN A 116 -15.21 -5.46 14.38
CA ASN A 116 -16.43 -4.68 14.20
C ASN A 116 -16.16 -3.35 13.48
N GLU A 117 -15.10 -2.62 13.82
CA GLU A 117 -14.68 -1.40 13.13
C GLU A 117 -14.41 -1.65 11.62
N ILE A 118 -13.81 -2.80 11.29
CA ILE A 118 -13.61 -3.19 9.89
C ILE A 118 -14.93 -3.49 9.18
N TYR A 119 -15.90 -4.11 9.84
CA TYR A 119 -17.24 -4.29 9.28
C TYR A 119 -18.01 -2.99 9.12
N GLU A 120 -17.82 -2.00 10.00
CA GLU A 120 -18.37 -0.66 9.82
C GLU A 120 -17.74 0.06 8.62
N LEU A 121 -16.42 -0.06 8.45
CA LEU A 121 -15.69 0.50 7.30
C LEU A 121 -16.06 -0.18 5.97
N PHE A 122 -16.30 -1.50 6.02
CA PHE A 122 -16.65 -2.34 4.87
C PHE A 122 -17.94 -3.15 5.17
N PRO A 123 -19.15 -2.55 5.15
CA PRO A 123 -20.38 -3.25 5.55
C PRO A 123 -20.64 -4.53 4.73
N ILE A 124 -20.28 -4.52 3.45
CA ILE A 124 -20.43 -5.69 2.57
C ILE A 124 -19.66 -6.92 3.08
N LEU A 125 -18.57 -6.73 3.84
CA LEU A 125 -17.81 -7.83 4.45
C LEU A 125 -18.58 -8.42 5.63
N GLY A 126 -19.24 -7.58 6.42
CA GLY A 126 -20.11 -7.99 7.51
C GLY A 126 -21.29 -8.85 7.02
N ASP A 127 -21.94 -8.42 5.92
CA ASP A 127 -23.04 -9.16 5.28
C ASP A 127 -22.60 -10.53 4.74
N ARG A 128 -21.33 -10.64 4.34
CA ARG A 128 -20.76 -11.82 3.69
C ARG A 128 -19.75 -12.57 4.53
N ARG A 129 -19.71 -12.32 5.84
CA ARG A 129 -18.67 -12.86 6.75
C ARG A 129 -18.45 -14.37 6.67
N LYS A 130 -19.52 -15.14 6.39
CA LYS A 130 -19.48 -16.61 6.25
C LYS A 130 -19.22 -17.09 4.81
N GLN A 131 -19.17 -16.20 3.82
CA GLN A 131 -18.93 -16.54 2.43
C GLN A 131 -17.42 -16.75 2.19
N LYS A 132 -17.04 -17.76 1.39
CA LYS A 132 -15.64 -17.99 1.00
C LYS A 132 -15.14 -16.85 0.12
N ALA A 133 -13.94 -16.36 0.38
CA ALA A 133 -13.35 -15.23 -0.33
C ALA A 133 -13.16 -15.50 -1.83
N GLY A 134 -12.94 -16.75 -2.23
CA GLY A 134 -12.86 -17.13 -3.63
C GLY A 134 -14.14 -16.91 -4.46
N GLN A 135 -15.30 -16.79 -3.80
CA GLN A 135 -16.60 -16.54 -4.43
C GLN A 135 -16.94 -15.04 -4.55
N LEU A 136 -16.09 -14.17 -4.04
CA LEU A 136 -16.29 -12.72 -4.06
C LEU A 136 -15.88 -12.11 -5.41
N SER A 137 -16.44 -10.94 -5.74
CA SER A 137 -15.95 -10.13 -6.86
C SER A 137 -14.54 -9.59 -6.61
N GLY A 138 -13.85 -9.14 -7.66
CA GLY A 138 -12.50 -8.54 -7.53
C GLY A 138 -12.45 -7.41 -6.50
N GLY A 139 -13.37 -6.45 -6.58
CA GLY A 139 -13.44 -5.35 -5.60
C GLY A 139 -13.74 -5.81 -4.18
N GLN A 140 -14.60 -6.83 -4.00
CA GLN A 140 -14.87 -7.39 -2.67
C GLN A 140 -13.64 -8.11 -2.10
N ARG A 141 -12.89 -8.85 -2.93
CA ARG A 141 -11.61 -9.44 -2.50
C ARG A 141 -10.60 -8.37 -2.09
N GLN A 142 -10.55 -7.25 -2.84
CA GLN A 142 -9.68 -6.13 -2.47
C GLN A 142 -10.06 -5.53 -1.12
N MET A 143 -11.36 -5.38 -0.82
CA MET A 143 -11.82 -4.95 0.51
C MET A 143 -11.43 -5.94 1.61
N VAL A 144 -11.52 -7.25 1.37
CA VAL A 144 -11.05 -8.27 2.32
C VAL A 144 -9.56 -8.13 2.58
N ALA A 145 -8.76 -7.92 1.53
CA ALA A 145 -7.31 -7.75 1.65
C ALA A 145 -6.94 -6.50 2.48
N MET A 146 -7.61 -5.37 2.20
CA MET A 146 -7.44 -4.14 3.00
C MET A 146 -7.92 -4.33 4.44
N GLY A 147 -9.09 -4.92 4.64
CA GLY A 147 -9.62 -5.23 5.96
C GLY A 147 -8.68 -6.11 6.78
N ARG A 148 -8.12 -7.16 6.16
CA ARG A 148 -7.11 -8.03 6.78
C ARG A 148 -5.87 -7.25 7.19
N ALA A 149 -5.38 -6.36 6.34
CA ALA A 149 -4.21 -5.53 6.64
C ALA A 149 -4.46 -4.54 7.79
N LEU A 150 -5.72 -4.14 8.01
CA LEU A 150 -6.14 -3.23 9.07
C LEU A 150 -6.32 -3.93 10.43
N MET A 151 -6.40 -5.27 10.48
CA MET A 151 -6.61 -6.00 11.74
C MET A 151 -5.52 -5.76 12.79
N VAL A 152 -4.29 -5.47 12.37
CA VAL A 152 -3.16 -5.16 13.28
C VAL A 152 -3.11 -3.71 13.73
N ASP A 153 -4.12 -2.90 13.37
CA ASP A 153 -4.17 -1.46 13.68
C ASP A 153 -2.92 -0.70 13.21
N PRO A 154 -2.61 -0.73 11.90
CA PRO A 154 -1.35 -0.20 11.40
C PRO A 154 -1.33 1.33 11.42
N GLN A 155 -0.16 1.91 11.66
CA GLN A 155 0.11 3.34 11.50
C GLN A 155 0.42 3.71 10.04
N VAL A 156 0.97 2.74 9.30
CA VAL A 156 1.32 2.87 7.87
C VAL A 156 0.75 1.68 7.10
N LEU A 157 0.02 1.98 6.03
CA LEU A 157 -0.52 0.98 5.11
C LEU A 157 0.14 1.15 3.74
N LEU A 158 0.75 0.07 3.25
CA LEU A 158 1.35 -0.01 1.93
C LEU A 158 0.39 -0.73 0.98
N LEU A 159 -0.01 -0.09 -0.11
CA LEU A 159 -0.95 -0.62 -1.09
C LEU A 159 -0.28 -0.76 -2.45
N ASP A 160 -0.20 -1.98 -2.95
CA ASP A 160 0.43 -2.31 -4.23
C ASP A 160 -0.63 -2.54 -5.31
N GLU A 161 -0.84 -1.55 -6.17
CA GLU A 161 -1.81 -1.51 -7.27
C GLU A 161 -3.22 -1.97 -6.86
N PRO A 162 -3.84 -1.32 -5.82
CA PRO A 162 -5.12 -1.76 -5.28
C PRO A 162 -6.29 -1.70 -6.29
N SER A 163 -6.15 -0.95 -7.38
CA SER A 163 -7.18 -0.84 -8.43
C SER A 163 -6.97 -1.77 -9.62
N ALA A 164 -5.87 -2.53 -9.66
CA ALA A 164 -5.51 -3.33 -10.82
C ALA A 164 -6.59 -4.37 -11.20
N GLY A 165 -6.95 -4.41 -12.48
CA GLY A 165 -7.91 -5.38 -13.01
C GLY A 165 -9.36 -5.14 -12.61
N LEU A 166 -9.69 -4.01 -11.98
CA LEU A 166 -11.04 -3.64 -11.59
C LEU A 166 -11.75 -2.83 -12.69
N SER A 167 -13.07 -2.92 -12.73
CA SER A 167 -13.88 -2.03 -13.57
C SER A 167 -13.85 -0.59 -13.03
N PRO A 168 -14.09 0.44 -13.89
CA PRO A 168 -14.02 1.84 -13.45
C PRO A 168 -14.84 2.15 -12.19
N LYS A 169 -16.07 1.63 -12.11
CA LYS A 169 -16.93 1.82 -10.93
C LYS A 169 -16.33 1.20 -9.66
N LEU A 170 -15.65 0.05 -9.78
CA LEU A 170 -14.99 -0.59 -8.65
C LEU A 170 -13.71 0.15 -8.25
N VAL A 171 -13.01 0.75 -9.21
CA VAL A 171 -11.84 1.61 -8.96
C VAL A 171 -12.25 2.80 -8.10
N GLU A 172 -13.29 3.54 -8.49
CA GLU A 172 -13.81 4.68 -7.70
C GLU A 172 -14.13 4.26 -6.26
N MET A 173 -14.87 3.14 -6.10
CA MET A 173 -15.25 2.61 -4.79
C MET A 173 -14.02 2.24 -3.93
N ILE A 174 -12.97 1.64 -4.52
CA ILE A 174 -11.76 1.29 -3.79
C ILE A 174 -11.02 2.55 -3.35
N PHE A 175 -10.93 3.57 -4.21
CA PHE A 175 -10.29 4.83 -3.83
C PHE A 175 -11.07 5.59 -2.76
N GLU A 176 -12.42 5.57 -2.79
CA GLU A 176 -13.25 6.11 -1.70
C GLU A 176 -12.93 5.39 -0.38
N LYS A 177 -12.83 4.05 -0.39
CA LYS A 177 -12.48 3.28 0.82
C LYS A 177 -11.06 3.56 1.32
N ILE A 178 -10.10 3.77 0.43
CA ILE A 178 -8.74 4.21 0.81
C ILE A 178 -8.79 5.57 1.52
N MET A 179 -9.57 6.51 1.00
CA MET A 179 -9.78 7.81 1.66
C MET A 179 -10.46 7.67 3.02
N ASP A 180 -11.47 6.79 3.16
CA ASP A 180 -12.13 6.53 4.43
C ASP A 180 -11.15 5.96 5.46
N ILE A 181 -10.29 5.00 5.06
CA ILE A 181 -9.22 4.48 5.93
C ILE A 181 -8.25 5.60 6.34
N ASN A 182 -7.84 6.48 5.41
CA ASN A 182 -6.92 7.57 5.75
C ASN A 182 -7.52 8.55 6.76
N LYS A 183 -8.83 8.83 6.69
CA LYS A 183 -9.55 9.67 7.67
C LYS A 183 -9.48 9.12 9.10
N THR A 184 -9.26 7.82 9.29
CA THR A 184 -9.02 7.23 10.62
C THR A 184 -7.61 7.52 11.18
N GLY A 185 -6.75 8.20 10.40
CA GLY A 185 -5.39 8.57 10.81
C GLY A 185 -4.29 7.66 10.26
N VAL A 186 -4.62 6.61 9.51
CA VAL A 186 -3.65 5.71 8.88
C VAL A 186 -2.90 6.43 7.77
N SER A 187 -1.58 6.46 7.84
CA SER A 187 -0.71 7.02 6.79
C SER A 187 -0.54 6.00 5.67
N MET A 188 -0.42 6.43 4.41
CA MET A 188 -0.41 5.46 3.30
C MET A 188 0.65 5.74 2.27
N ILE A 189 1.25 4.68 1.74
CA ILE A 189 1.99 4.70 0.48
C ILE A 189 1.23 3.82 -0.51
N ILE A 190 0.83 4.41 -1.63
CA ILE A 190 0.07 3.76 -2.68
C ILE A 190 0.91 3.73 -3.94
N VAL A 191 1.15 2.54 -4.45
CA VAL A 191 1.73 2.34 -5.77
C VAL A 191 0.58 2.08 -6.72
N GLU A 192 0.52 2.81 -7.83
CA GLU A 192 -0.57 2.68 -8.81
C GLU A 192 -0.11 2.85 -10.25
N GLN A 193 -0.81 2.15 -11.14
CA GLN A 193 -0.73 2.35 -12.57
C GLN A 193 -1.72 3.42 -13.03
N ASN A 194 -2.90 3.51 -12.38
CA ASN A 194 -3.88 4.56 -12.60
C ASN A 194 -3.43 5.87 -11.91
N ALA A 195 -2.39 6.46 -12.51
CA ALA A 195 -1.68 7.60 -11.91
C ALA A 195 -2.59 8.81 -11.65
N ARG A 196 -3.58 9.07 -12.54
CA ARG A 196 -4.51 10.20 -12.40
C ARG A 196 -5.33 10.09 -11.12
N GLU A 197 -5.95 8.93 -10.87
CA GLU A 197 -6.77 8.73 -9.68
C GLU A 197 -5.91 8.69 -8.40
N ALA A 198 -4.75 8.06 -8.46
CA ALA A 198 -3.82 8.02 -7.34
C ALA A 198 -3.32 9.42 -6.92
N LEU A 199 -2.97 10.27 -7.88
CA LEU A 199 -2.50 11.63 -7.62
C LEU A 199 -3.62 12.56 -7.11
N LYS A 200 -4.89 12.36 -7.50
CA LYS A 200 -6.02 13.14 -6.99
C LYS A 200 -6.16 13.07 -5.48
N MET A 201 -5.85 11.91 -4.88
CA MET A 201 -5.97 11.72 -3.43
C MET A 201 -4.66 11.94 -2.68
N ALA A 202 -3.52 11.99 -3.39
CA ALA A 202 -2.21 12.07 -2.77
C ALA A 202 -1.89 13.49 -2.29
N ASP A 203 -1.39 13.61 -1.07
CA ASP A 203 -0.78 14.84 -0.56
C ASP A 203 0.55 15.11 -1.27
N HIS A 204 1.32 14.04 -1.57
CA HIS A 204 2.58 14.10 -2.30
C HIS A 204 2.71 12.89 -3.24
N GLY A 205 3.32 13.09 -4.40
CA GLY A 205 3.55 12.05 -5.39
C GLY A 205 5.02 11.94 -5.75
N TYR A 206 5.47 10.72 -6.02
CA TYR A 206 6.78 10.41 -6.59
C TYR A 206 6.60 9.73 -7.94
N VAL A 207 7.34 10.19 -8.94
CA VAL A 207 7.40 9.55 -10.25
C VAL A 207 8.65 8.69 -10.32
N LEU A 208 8.45 7.38 -10.46
CA LEU A 208 9.51 6.41 -10.54
C LEU A 208 9.68 5.93 -11.99
N ALA A 209 10.90 5.99 -12.53
CA ALA A 209 11.24 5.44 -13.83
C ALA A 209 12.62 4.77 -13.79
N MET A 210 12.74 3.60 -14.40
CA MET A 210 13.99 2.82 -14.43
C MET A 210 14.66 2.67 -13.05
N GLY A 211 13.84 2.46 -12.01
CA GLY A 211 14.31 2.27 -10.65
C GLY A 211 14.84 3.54 -9.96
N ARG A 212 14.51 4.74 -10.43
CA ARG A 212 14.96 6.02 -9.88
C ARG A 212 13.79 6.99 -9.71
N ASN A 213 13.89 7.88 -8.72
CA ASN A 213 13.02 9.04 -8.65
C ASN A 213 13.40 10.00 -9.82
N VAL A 214 12.40 10.35 -10.64
CA VAL A 214 12.60 11.32 -11.74
C VAL A 214 11.97 12.66 -11.42
N LEU A 215 10.91 12.67 -10.62
CA LEU A 215 10.21 13.86 -10.16
C LEU A 215 9.45 13.57 -8.87
N ASP A 216 9.31 14.56 -8.02
CA ASP A 216 8.38 14.53 -6.89
C ASP A 216 7.82 15.92 -6.60
N ASP A 217 6.55 15.97 -6.25
CA ASP A 217 5.82 17.19 -5.89
C ASP A 217 4.49 16.82 -5.21
N THR A 218 3.70 17.81 -4.85
CA THR A 218 2.31 17.58 -4.42
C THR A 218 1.51 16.88 -5.51
N GLY A 219 0.55 16.03 -5.13
CA GLY A 219 -0.31 15.33 -6.10
C GLY A 219 -0.98 16.32 -7.08
N LYS A 220 -1.41 17.48 -6.59
CA LYS A 220 -2.01 18.54 -7.40
C LYS A 220 -1.03 19.13 -8.43
N ALA A 221 0.21 19.39 -8.05
CA ALA A 221 1.23 19.92 -8.94
C ALA A 221 1.60 18.90 -10.04
N LEU A 222 1.74 17.63 -9.68
CA LEU A 222 2.00 16.56 -10.66
C LEU A 222 0.84 16.38 -11.63
N LEU A 223 -0.41 16.50 -11.19
CA LEU A 223 -1.59 16.47 -12.08
C LEU A 223 -1.64 17.63 -13.07
N ALA A 224 -1.11 18.80 -12.68
CA ALA A 224 -1.05 19.99 -13.54
C ALA A 224 0.17 20.02 -14.47
N ASN A 225 1.12 19.10 -14.29
CA ASN A 225 2.34 19.03 -15.10
C ASN A 225 2.04 18.37 -16.45
N GLU A 226 2.20 19.14 -17.56
CA GLU A 226 1.90 18.66 -18.91
C GLU A 226 2.80 17.49 -19.35
N GLU A 227 4.04 17.45 -18.93
CA GLU A 227 4.98 16.36 -19.27
C GLU A 227 4.53 15.06 -18.57
N ILE A 228 4.18 15.12 -17.29
CA ILE A 228 3.60 14.00 -16.53
C ILE A 228 2.27 13.60 -17.16
N GLY A 229 1.44 14.56 -17.55
CA GLY A 229 0.18 14.33 -18.27
C GLY A 229 0.39 13.43 -19.49
N ARG A 230 1.32 13.81 -20.34
CA ARG A 230 1.64 13.10 -21.58
C ARG A 230 2.31 11.73 -21.36
N LEU A 231 3.24 11.63 -20.40
CA LEU A 231 4.05 10.41 -20.21
C LEU A 231 3.38 9.34 -19.33
N TYR A 232 2.57 9.76 -18.35
CA TYR A 232 2.10 8.86 -17.29
C TYR A 232 0.58 8.92 -17.01
N LEU A 233 -0.15 9.94 -17.51
CA LEU A 233 -1.58 10.10 -17.22
C LEU A 233 -2.49 9.73 -18.41
N GLY A 234 -1.96 9.23 -19.52
CA GLY A 234 -2.70 8.82 -20.71
C GLY A 234 -3.32 10.01 -21.44
N GLY A 235 -2.48 10.98 -21.77
CA GLY A 235 -2.83 12.19 -22.50
C GLY A 235 -3.45 12.01 -23.85
#